data_17fe462f4f168d9bc7db4eff6a873741
#
_entry.id   17fe462f4f168d9bc7db4eff6a873741
#
_cell.length_a   1.000
_cell.length_b   1.000
_cell.length_c   1.000
_cell.angle_alpha   90.00
_cell.angle_beta   90.00
_cell.angle_gamma   90.00
#
_symmetry.space_group_name_H-M   'P 1'
#
loop_
_entity.id
_entity.type
_entity.pdbx_description
1 polymer ?
#
loop_
_entity_poly.entity_id
_entity_poly.type
_entity_poly.pdbx_seq_one_letter_code
_entity_poly.pdbx_strand_id
1 'polypeptide(L)'
;MLMTPRRKCIVEHLMKNGGEAELEDIISSILTLENKERNHKSRKSVYVSLMQTHLPKLEREGVIRYDRRLGKISLISVPEGVEVYAETVKRFDIPWSFYYLFLAILTALIGLYFESMSSAIVSAVFAVSALVNIFTQKIKIRNG
;
A
#
# COMPACT_ATOMS: atom_id res chain seq x y z
N MET A 1 -19.31 13.71 6.18
CA MET A 1 -19.46 13.33 4.74
C MET A 1 -19.89 11.89 4.59
N LEU A 2 -20.96 11.59 3.83
CA LEU A 2 -21.38 10.20 3.56
C LEU A 2 -20.49 9.61 2.45
N MET A 3 -19.50 8.80 2.84
CA MET A 3 -18.61 8.10 1.90
C MET A 3 -19.33 6.88 1.31
N THR A 4 -19.72 6.97 0.04
CA THR A 4 -20.20 5.79 -0.68
C THR A 4 -19.04 4.85 -1.00
N PRO A 5 -19.26 3.53 -1.18
CA PRO A 5 -18.20 2.56 -1.49
C PRO A 5 -17.30 2.99 -2.66
N ARG A 6 -17.89 3.57 -3.72
CA ARG A 6 -17.12 4.08 -4.87
C ARG A 6 -16.21 5.25 -4.51
N ARG A 7 -16.67 6.23 -3.70
CA ARG A 7 -15.82 7.36 -3.29
C ARG A 7 -14.69 6.90 -2.39
N LYS A 8 -14.96 5.96 -1.48
CA LYS A 8 -13.95 5.35 -0.64
C LYS A 8 -12.88 4.67 -1.51
N CYS A 9 -13.28 3.88 -2.50
CA CYS A 9 -12.38 3.22 -3.45
C CYS A 9 -11.51 4.24 -4.22
N ILE A 10 -12.07 5.37 -4.67
CA ILE A 10 -11.32 6.43 -5.36
C ILE A 10 -10.21 6.97 -4.45
N VAL A 11 -10.56 7.37 -3.22
CA VAL A 11 -9.61 7.96 -2.28
C VAL A 11 -8.54 6.94 -1.89
N GLU A 12 -8.90 5.71 -1.58
CA GLU A 12 -7.95 4.63 -1.26
C GLU A 12 -6.99 4.34 -2.42
N HIS A 13 -7.51 4.30 -3.66
CA HIS A 13 -6.69 4.08 -4.85
C HIS A 13 -5.67 5.22 -5.05
N LEU A 14 -6.11 6.48 -4.91
CA LEU A 14 -5.22 7.64 -4.99
C LEU A 14 -4.14 7.59 -3.92
N MET A 15 -4.49 7.23 -2.69
CA MET A 15 -3.53 7.15 -1.59
C MET A 15 -2.47 6.06 -1.82
N LYS A 16 -2.88 4.89 -2.33
CA LYS A 16 -1.96 3.79 -2.66
C LYS A 16 -0.98 4.15 -3.78
N ASN A 17 -1.38 5.03 -4.69
CA ASN A 17 -0.59 5.45 -5.85
C ASN A 17 0.15 6.80 -5.64
N GLY A 18 0.39 7.19 -4.39
CA GLY A 18 1.16 8.40 -4.09
C GLY A 18 0.40 9.71 -4.30
N GLY A 19 -0.94 9.66 -4.29
CA GLY A 19 -1.81 10.84 -4.40
C GLY A 19 -2.26 11.18 -5.81
N GLU A 20 -1.82 10.44 -6.84
CA GLU A 20 -2.23 10.64 -8.22
C GLU A 20 -2.60 9.32 -8.89
N ALA A 21 -3.61 9.36 -9.77
CA ALA A 21 -3.99 8.21 -10.59
C ALA A 21 -4.66 8.66 -11.90
N GLU A 22 -4.61 7.82 -12.90
CA GLU A 22 -5.37 8.01 -14.13
C GLU A 22 -6.83 7.57 -13.94
N LEU A 23 -7.73 8.23 -14.65
CA LEU A 23 -9.17 7.92 -14.58
C LEU A 23 -9.46 6.45 -14.94
N GLU A 24 -8.72 5.89 -15.88
CA GLU A 24 -8.87 4.49 -16.33
C GLU A 24 -8.51 3.48 -15.24
N ASP A 25 -7.49 3.77 -14.42
CA ASP A 25 -7.09 2.91 -13.30
C ASP A 25 -8.16 2.89 -12.21
N ILE A 26 -8.76 4.05 -11.96
CA ILE A 26 -9.87 4.16 -11.01
C ILE A 26 -11.11 3.40 -11.50
N ILE A 27 -11.44 3.48 -12.81
CA ILE A 27 -12.54 2.71 -13.40
C ILE A 27 -12.30 1.21 -13.22
N SER A 28 -11.08 0.76 -13.51
CA SER A 28 -10.69 -0.64 -13.38
C SER A 28 -10.81 -1.14 -11.93
N SER A 29 -10.40 -0.32 -10.96
CA SER A 29 -10.51 -0.62 -9.53
C SER A 29 -11.97 -0.72 -9.07
N ILE A 30 -12.84 0.16 -9.56
CA ILE A 30 -14.28 0.13 -9.22
C ILE A 30 -14.96 -1.10 -9.84
N LEU A 31 -14.61 -1.48 -11.07
CA LEU A 31 -15.14 -2.68 -11.70
C LEU A 31 -14.76 -3.93 -10.90
N THR A 32 -13.53 -3.98 -10.40
CA THR A 32 -13.06 -5.06 -9.54
C THR A 32 -13.81 -5.07 -8.21
N LEU A 33 -14.01 -3.91 -7.57
CA LEU A 33 -14.77 -3.77 -6.33
C LEU A 33 -16.21 -4.28 -6.47
N GLU A 34 -16.85 -4.00 -7.62
CA GLU A 34 -18.24 -4.36 -7.89
C GLU A 34 -18.39 -5.76 -8.52
N ASN A 35 -17.32 -6.52 -8.65
CA ASN A 35 -17.28 -7.83 -9.32
C ASN A 35 -17.97 -7.81 -10.71
N LYS A 36 -17.81 -6.70 -11.44
CA LYS A 36 -18.39 -6.53 -12.77
C LYS A 36 -17.39 -6.96 -13.84
N GLU A 37 -17.92 -7.59 -14.88
CA GLU A 37 -17.15 -7.89 -16.08
C GLU A 37 -16.56 -6.62 -16.68
N ARG A 38 -15.31 -6.69 -17.15
CA ARG A 38 -14.60 -5.59 -17.81
C ARG A 38 -15.03 -5.39 -19.27
N ASN A 39 -16.35 -5.43 -19.52
CA ASN A 39 -16.90 -5.17 -20.83
C ASN A 39 -17.12 -3.67 -21.07
N HIS A 40 -17.31 -3.28 -22.34
CA HIS A 40 -17.49 -1.88 -22.74
C HIS A 40 -18.71 -1.22 -22.05
N LYS A 41 -19.80 -1.96 -21.86
CA LYS A 41 -21.02 -1.46 -21.23
C LYS A 41 -20.81 -1.12 -19.75
N SER A 42 -20.14 -2.00 -19.00
CA SER A 42 -19.81 -1.79 -17.59
C SER A 42 -18.86 -0.61 -17.40
N ARG A 43 -17.80 -0.52 -18.23
CA ARG A 43 -16.85 0.61 -18.20
C ARG A 43 -17.55 1.93 -18.46
N LYS A 44 -18.40 2.01 -19.50
CA LYS A 44 -19.15 3.22 -19.84
C LYS A 44 -20.08 3.64 -18.70
N SER A 45 -20.76 2.69 -18.06
CA SER A 45 -21.63 2.96 -16.91
C SER A 45 -20.87 3.54 -15.72
N VAL A 46 -19.72 2.96 -15.38
CA VAL A 46 -18.84 3.46 -14.29
C VAL A 46 -18.29 4.84 -14.65
N TYR A 47 -17.78 5.01 -15.87
CA TYR A 47 -17.28 6.30 -16.36
C TYR A 47 -18.30 7.42 -16.22
N VAL A 48 -19.52 7.21 -16.72
CA VAL A 48 -20.60 8.20 -16.65
C VAL A 48 -20.93 8.54 -15.19
N SER A 49 -21.04 7.55 -14.33
CA SER A 49 -21.31 7.74 -12.91
C SER A 49 -20.19 8.52 -12.20
N LEU A 50 -18.93 8.22 -12.54
CA LEU A 50 -17.78 8.96 -11.99
C LEU A 50 -17.83 10.43 -12.40
N MET A 51 -17.97 10.70 -13.70
CA MET A 51 -17.94 12.05 -14.26
C MET A 51 -19.10 12.91 -13.82
N GLN A 52 -20.29 12.34 -13.68
CA GLN A 52 -21.50 13.10 -13.35
C GLN A 52 -21.75 13.26 -11.85
N THR A 53 -21.33 12.29 -11.04
CA THR A 53 -21.74 12.27 -9.64
C THR A 53 -20.58 12.25 -8.67
N HIS A 54 -19.61 11.35 -8.85
CA HIS A 54 -18.60 11.10 -7.82
C HIS A 54 -17.46 12.12 -7.84
N LEU A 55 -16.86 12.38 -9.02
CA LEU A 55 -15.74 13.32 -9.13
C LEU A 55 -16.17 14.75 -8.82
N PRO A 56 -17.28 15.30 -9.38
CA PRO A 56 -17.70 16.67 -9.07
C PRO A 56 -18.01 16.88 -7.60
N LYS A 57 -18.48 15.85 -6.90
CA LYS A 57 -18.75 15.93 -5.48
C LYS A 57 -17.46 15.95 -4.67
N LEU A 58 -16.48 15.09 -4.99
CA LEU A 58 -15.18 15.06 -4.33
C LEU A 58 -14.37 16.35 -4.58
N GLU A 59 -14.47 16.93 -5.79
CA GLU A 59 -13.87 18.23 -6.10
C GLU A 59 -14.51 19.36 -5.29
N ARG A 60 -15.83 19.41 -5.21
CA ARG A 60 -16.57 20.43 -4.43
C ARG A 60 -16.22 20.36 -2.93
N GLU A 61 -15.97 19.16 -2.42
CA GLU A 61 -15.56 18.93 -1.04
C GLU A 61 -14.05 19.15 -0.81
N GLY A 62 -13.29 19.53 -1.86
CA GLY A 62 -11.86 19.81 -1.78
C GLY A 62 -10.98 18.60 -1.53
N VAL A 63 -11.52 17.38 -1.77
CA VAL A 63 -10.81 16.11 -1.55
C VAL A 63 -9.85 15.81 -2.70
N ILE A 64 -10.30 16.05 -3.94
CA ILE A 64 -9.53 15.77 -5.15
C ILE A 64 -9.52 16.98 -6.09
N ARG A 65 -8.59 16.95 -7.05
CA ARG A 65 -8.59 17.80 -8.26
C ARG A 65 -8.56 16.90 -9.48
N TYR A 66 -9.43 17.15 -10.43
CA TYR A 66 -9.48 16.42 -11.69
C TYR A 66 -9.00 17.30 -12.86
N ASP A 67 -7.88 16.94 -13.47
CA ASP A 67 -7.43 17.56 -14.72
C ASP A 67 -8.03 16.83 -15.92
N ARG A 68 -9.03 17.44 -16.53
CA ARG A 68 -9.75 16.87 -17.70
C ARG A 68 -8.88 16.76 -18.93
N ARG A 69 -7.82 17.57 -19.07
CA ARG A 69 -6.92 17.53 -20.23
C ARG A 69 -6.00 16.33 -20.19
N LEU A 70 -5.50 16.04 -19.00
CA LEU A 70 -4.56 14.95 -18.77
C LEU A 70 -5.26 13.64 -18.37
N GLY A 71 -6.55 13.68 -18.04
CA GLY A 71 -7.26 12.52 -17.49
C GLY A 71 -6.77 12.09 -16.12
N LYS A 72 -6.03 12.97 -15.40
CA LYS A 72 -5.42 12.69 -14.10
C LYS A 72 -6.25 13.24 -12.94
N ILE A 73 -6.26 12.49 -11.87
CA ILE A 73 -6.93 12.84 -10.62
C ILE A 73 -5.85 12.90 -9.54
N SER A 74 -5.79 14.04 -8.83
CA SER A 74 -4.84 14.26 -7.74
C SER A 74 -5.59 14.43 -6.42
N LEU A 75 -5.09 13.84 -5.35
CA LEU A 75 -5.63 13.94 -4.01
C LEU A 75 -5.14 15.26 -3.38
N ILE A 76 -6.06 16.08 -2.87
CA ILE A 76 -5.74 17.34 -2.17
C ILE A 76 -5.78 17.13 -0.65
N SER A 77 -6.85 16.49 -0.17
CA SER A 77 -7.03 16.24 1.26
C SER A 77 -7.70 14.89 1.48
N VAL A 78 -7.37 14.28 2.62
CA VAL A 78 -8.00 13.02 3.04
C VAL A 78 -9.17 13.36 3.95
N PRO A 79 -10.42 12.97 3.59
CA PRO A 79 -11.56 13.25 4.45
C PRO A 79 -11.49 12.44 5.76
N GLU A 80 -11.89 13.06 6.86
CA GLU A 80 -12.05 12.40 8.15
C GLU A 80 -13.00 11.19 8.02
N GLY A 81 -12.61 10.05 8.58
CA GLY A 81 -13.40 8.80 8.53
C GLY A 81 -13.06 7.86 7.39
N VAL A 82 -12.11 8.19 6.52
CA VAL A 82 -11.38 7.20 5.75
C VAL A 82 -10.27 6.69 6.67
N GLU A 83 -10.55 5.64 7.42
CA GLU A 83 -9.50 4.90 8.11
C GLU A 83 -8.58 4.34 7.04
N VAL A 84 -7.50 5.07 6.85
CA VAL A 84 -6.43 4.64 5.98
C VAL A 84 -5.70 3.57 6.74
N TYR A 85 -6.00 2.33 6.45
CA TYR A 85 -4.96 1.33 6.41
C TYR A 85 -4.07 1.65 5.20
N ALA A 86 -3.50 2.86 5.20
CA ALA A 86 -2.30 3.12 4.44
C ALA A 86 -1.22 2.30 5.14
N GLU A 87 -1.08 1.05 4.76
CA GLU A 87 0.23 0.49 4.65
C GLU A 87 0.95 1.44 3.68
N THR A 88 1.43 2.54 4.22
CA THR A 88 2.44 3.36 3.59
C THR A 88 3.62 2.40 3.45
N VAL A 89 3.67 1.69 2.33
CA VAL A 89 4.92 1.12 1.85
C VAL A 89 5.79 2.32 1.58
N LYS A 90 6.37 2.85 2.67
CA LYS A 90 7.46 3.82 2.58
C LYS A 90 8.50 3.10 1.75
N ARG A 91 8.86 3.68 0.62
CA ARG A 91 9.83 3.19 -0.36
C ARG A 91 11.22 2.94 0.25
N PHE A 92 11.34 3.05 1.57
CA PHE A 92 12.52 2.85 2.42
C PHE A 92 12.19 2.06 3.69
N ASP A 93 11.17 1.21 3.69
CA ASP A 93 11.09 0.21 4.75
C ASP A 93 12.25 -0.77 4.54
N ILE A 94 13.37 -0.42 5.17
CA ILE A 94 14.43 -1.41 5.41
C ILE A 94 13.74 -2.51 6.21
N PRO A 95 13.57 -3.72 5.64
CA PRO A 95 12.88 -4.78 6.37
C PRO A 95 13.61 -4.97 7.70
N TRP A 96 12.88 -4.97 8.80
CA TRP A 96 13.45 -5.19 10.14
C TRP A 96 14.36 -6.42 10.20
N SER A 97 14.15 -7.36 9.26
CA SER A 97 15.00 -8.53 9.03
C SER A 97 16.48 -8.18 8.76
N PHE A 98 16.76 -7.10 8.02
CA PHE A 98 18.14 -6.65 7.78
C PHE A 98 18.79 -6.09 9.04
N TYR A 99 18.01 -5.41 9.89
CA TYR A 99 18.50 -4.93 11.18
C TYR A 99 18.91 -6.10 12.08
N TYR A 100 18.09 -7.14 12.19
CA TYR A 100 18.40 -8.33 12.97
C TYR A 100 19.58 -9.11 12.39
N LEU A 101 19.70 -9.18 11.06
CA LEU A 101 20.83 -9.82 10.41
C LEU A 101 22.13 -9.07 10.74
N PHE A 102 22.15 -7.74 10.65
CA PHE A 102 23.29 -6.91 10.97
C PHE A 102 23.70 -7.08 12.45
N LEU A 103 22.72 -7.08 13.36
CA LEU A 103 22.95 -7.29 14.78
C LEU A 103 23.53 -8.69 15.06
N ALA A 104 23.05 -9.72 14.38
CA ALA A 104 23.58 -11.09 14.50
C ALA A 104 25.05 -11.19 14.05
N ILE A 105 25.39 -10.53 12.93
CA ILE A 105 26.77 -10.50 12.42
C ILE A 105 27.67 -9.75 13.43
N LEU A 106 27.22 -8.62 13.95
CA LEU A 106 27.97 -7.82 14.92
C LEU A 106 28.24 -8.61 16.21
N THR A 107 27.22 -9.30 16.75
CA THR A 107 27.36 -10.13 17.95
C THR A 107 28.27 -11.36 17.71
N ALA A 108 28.22 -11.93 16.50
CA ALA A 108 29.15 -13.02 16.13
C ALA A 108 30.60 -12.56 16.09
N LEU A 109 30.90 -11.40 15.50
CA LEU A 109 32.25 -10.83 15.46
C LEU A 109 32.79 -10.53 16.87
N ILE A 110 31.96 -9.94 17.74
CA ILE A 110 32.33 -9.69 19.14
C ILE A 110 32.61 -11.00 19.86
N GLY A 111 31.80 -12.03 19.63
CA GLY A 111 31.98 -13.35 20.23
C GLY A 111 33.31 -14.05 19.83
N LEU A 112 33.66 -13.91 18.56
CA LEU A 112 34.96 -14.43 18.07
C LEU A 112 36.14 -13.68 18.69
N TYR A 113 36.01 -12.39 18.93
CA TYR A 113 37.07 -11.58 19.54
C TYR A 113 37.33 -11.96 21.02
N PHE A 114 36.27 -12.29 21.77
CA PHE A 114 36.35 -12.63 23.19
C PHE A 114 36.49 -14.13 23.48
N GLU A 115 36.64 -14.99 22.46
CA GLU A 115 36.69 -16.45 22.57
C GLU A 115 35.57 -17.06 23.45
N SER A 116 34.40 -16.41 23.51
CA SER A 116 33.30 -16.81 24.37
C SER A 116 32.31 -17.70 23.61
N MET A 117 32.24 -18.97 23.96
CA MET A 117 31.28 -19.93 23.41
C MET A 117 29.81 -19.47 23.55
N SER A 118 29.49 -18.75 24.63
CA SER A 118 28.14 -18.26 24.92
C SER A 118 27.63 -17.25 23.89
N SER A 119 28.52 -16.38 23.39
CA SER A 119 28.13 -15.37 22.38
C SER A 119 27.88 -15.99 21.01
N ALA A 120 28.58 -17.07 20.65
CA ALA A 120 28.37 -17.81 19.42
C ALA A 120 26.95 -18.45 19.39
N ILE A 121 26.50 -19.01 20.51
CA ILE A 121 25.17 -19.61 20.64
C ILE A 121 24.07 -18.54 20.48
N VAL A 122 24.22 -17.40 21.14
CA VAL A 122 23.26 -16.30 21.05
C VAL A 122 23.15 -15.76 19.61
N SER A 123 24.30 -15.59 18.94
CA SER A 123 24.36 -15.15 17.54
C SER A 123 23.67 -16.14 16.59
N ALA A 124 23.85 -17.44 16.80
CA ALA A 124 23.20 -18.49 16.02
C ALA A 124 21.67 -18.43 16.17
N VAL A 125 21.15 -18.23 17.38
CA VAL A 125 19.70 -18.10 17.65
C VAL A 125 19.11 -16.87 16.93
N PHE A 126 19.80 -15.73 16.99
CA PHE A 126 19.36 -14.52 16.27
C PHE A 126 19.38 -14.71 14.75
N ALA A 127 20.38 -15.37 14.19
CA ALA A 127 20.46 -15.64 12.76
C ALA A 127 19.31 -16.56 12.29
N VAL A 128 19.01 -17.61 13.04
CA VAL A 128 17.88 -18.51 12.76
C VAL A 128 16.54 -17.76 12.84
N SER A 129 16.34 -16.93 13.86
CA SER A 129 15.12 -16.11 14.01
C SER A 129 14.94 -15.14 12.84
N ALA A 130 16.01 -14.49 12.38
CA ALA A 130 15.99 -13.60 11.23
C ALA A 130 15.62 -14.34 9.93
N LEU A 131 16.17 -15.53 9.72
CA LEU A 131 15.87 -16.37 8.55
C LEU A 131 14.39 -16.81 8.55
N VAL A 132 13.87 -17.25 9.68
CA VAL A 132 12.44 -17.62 9.81
C VAL A 132 11.53 -16.44 9.49
N ASN A 133 11.88 -15.23 9.96
CA ASN A 133 11.12 -14.02 9.68
C ASN A 133 11.10 -13.67 8.18
N ILE A 134 12.25 -13.78 7.49
CA ILE A 134 12.35 -13.56 6.04
C ILE A 134 11.47 -14.55 5.27
N PHE A 135 11.48 -15.83 5.67
CA PHE A 135 10.67 -16.86 5.03
C PHE A 135 9.18 -16.63 5.23
N THR A 136 8.74 -16.27 6.44
CA THR A 136 7.34 -16.00 6.75
C THR A 136 6.82 -14.76 6.04
N GLN A 137 7.61 -13.72 5.88
CA GLN A 137 7.23 -12.54 5.10
C GLN A 137 7.06 -12.85 3.60
N LYS A 138 7.94 -13.67 3.01
CA LYS A 138 7.80 -14.10 1.60
C LYS A 138 6.54 -14.91 1.34
N ILE A 139 6.12 -15.74 2.29
CA ILE A 139 4.89 -16.55 2.15
C ILE A 139 3.64 -15.65 2.18
N LYS A 140 3.62 -14.60 3.00
CA LYS A 140 2.50 -13.66 3.11
C LYS A 140 2.27 -12.85 1.84
N ILE A 141 3.35 -12.50 1.11
CA ILE A 141 3.26 -11.75 -0.16
C ILE A 141 2.73 -12.63 -1.31
N ARG A 142 2.91 -13.98 -1.24
CA ARG A 142 2.48 -14.90 -2.30
C ARG A 142 1.02 -15.34 -2.19
N ASN A 143 0.39 -15.19 -1.04
CA ASN A 143 -0.98 -15.64 -0.76
C ASN A 143 -1.97 -14.46 -0.57
N GLY A 144 -1.60 -13.23 -0.83
CA GLY A 144 -2.44 -12.03 -0.92
C GLY A 144 -2.49 -11.54 -2.36
#